data_d4d66a544cdb04c16efea3278825b9a8
#
_entry.id   d4d66a544cdb04c16efea3278825b9a8
#
_cell.length_a   1.000
_cell.length_b   1.000
_cell.length_c   1.000
_cell.angle_alpha   90.00
_cell.angle_beta   90.00
_cell.angle_gamma   90.00
#
_symmetry.space_group_name_H-M   'P 1'
#
loop_
_entity.id
_entity.type
_entity.pdbx_description
1 polymer ?
#
loop_
_entity_poly.entity_id
_entity_poly.type
_entity_poly.pdbx_seq_one_letter_code
_entity_poly.pdbx_strand_id
1 'polypeptide(L)'
;MAVKKYSFLTLLTSCLLCCVVLFSCNTIDVFEKFESFPKNEWHVSKQPTFSFEVKDTTARYFIYFVIRHTDAYKYNNIWVNISTQSPAGTKQTQLVNLKLADNTKGWLGAGMDDIFDSRIKITNAPVALKAGVYNFTIAQAMRDEPLAAVLSAGIRVEKAAP
;
A
#
# COMPACT_ATOMS: atom_id res chain seq x y z
N MET A 1 -16.00 -7.50 57.76
CA MET A 1 -14.67 -7.69 57.11
C MET A 1 -14.71 -8.40 55.74
N ALA A 2 -15.84 -8.88 55.25
CA ALA A 2 -15.96 -9.62 53.98
C ALA A 2 -15.95 -8.70 52.70
N VAL A 3 -16.48 -7.50 52.78
CA VAL A 3 -16.66 -6.57 51.63
C VAL A 3 -15.32 -6.12 51.02
N LYS A 4 -14.29 -5.99 51.81
CA LYS A 4 -12.95 -5.53 51.36
C LYS A 4 -12.20 -6.57 50.48
N LYS A 5 -12.51 -7.87 50.69
CA LYS A 5 -11.88 -8.97 49.92
C LYS A 5 -12.45 -9.11 48.50
N TYR A 6 -13.73 -8.85 48.32
CA TYR A 6 -14.37 -8.88 46.98
C TYR A 6 -13.97 -7.70 46.11
N SER A 7 -13.78 -6.52 46.71
CA SER A 7 -13.32 -5.32 45.99
C SER A 7 -11.91 -5.49 45.43
N PHE A 8 -11.01 -6.17 46.17
CA PHE A 8 -9.64 -6.43 45.71
C PHE A 8 -9.64 -7.48 44.57
N LEU A 9 -10.44 -8.52 44.67
CA LEU A 9 -10.53 -9.56 43.65
C LEU A 9 -11.16 -9.04 42.36
N THR A 10 -12.17 -8.19 42.41
CA THR A 10 -12.77 -7.54 41.23
C THR A 10 -11.81 -6.54 40.57
N LEU A 11 -11.00 -5.82 41.34
CA LEU A 11 -9.97 -4.94 40.81
C LEU A 11 -8.87 -5.73 40.08
N LEU A 12 -8.45 -6.88 40.65
CA LEU A 12 -7.44 -7.75 40.08
C LEU A 12 -7.92 -8.40 38.77
N THR A 13 -9.18 -8.87 38.72
CA THR A 13 -9.77 -9.43 37.48
C THR A 13 -9.98 -8.39 36.42
N SER A 14 -10.37 -7.16 36.77
CA SER A 14 -10.50 -6.03 35.84
C SER A 14 -9.15 -5.64 35.23
N CYS A 15 -8.08 -5.59 36.06
CA CYS A 15 -6.74 -5.29 35.61
C CYS A 15 -6.17 -6.37 34.69
N LEU A 16 -6.42 -7.66 35.01
CA LEU A 16 -6.01 -8.80 34.18
C LEU A 16 -6.72 -8.80 32.82
N LEU A 17 -8.03 -8.47 32.80
CA LEU A 17 -8.80 -8.36 31.58
C LEU A 17 -8.32 -7.21 30.70
N CYS A 18 -7.92 -6.09 31.29
CA CYS A 18 -7.36 -4.93 30.57
C CYS A 18 -6.00 -5.24 29.95
N CYS A 19 -5.15 -6.04 30.61
CA CYS A 19 -3.85 -6.45 30.07
C CYS A 19 -3.97 -7.40 28.87
N VAL A 20 -5.00 -8.24 28.78
CA VAL A 20 -5.17 -9.17 27.65
C VAL A 20 -5.54 -8.43 26.35
N VAL A 21 -6.21 -7.28 26.44
CA VAL A 21 -6.63 -6.50 25.26
C VAL A 21 -5.44 -5.77 24.59
N LEU A 22 -4.32 -5.59 25.28
CA LEU A 22 -3.16 -4.84 24.77
C LEU A 22 -2.22 -5.68 23.90
N PHE A 23 -2.39 -7.00 23.80
CA PHE A 23 -1.52 -7.88 23.01
C PHE A 23 -1.99 -8.12 21.57
N SER A 24 -3.05 -7.45 21.08
CA SER A 24 -3.58 -7.63 19.73
C SER A 24 -2.95 -6.69 18.70
N CYS A 25 -1.68 -6.33 18.84
CA CYS A 25 -0.97 -5.61 17.78
C CYS A 25 -0.19 -6.62 16.93
N ASN A 26 -0.84 -7.27 15.97
CA ASN A 26 -0.13 -7.92 14.87
C ASN A 26 0.54 -6.81 14.06
N THR A 27 1.85 -6.66 14.21
CA THR A 27 2.66 -5.84 13.30
C THR A 27 2.63 -6.52 11.94
N ILE A 28 1.70 -6.11 11.10
CA ILE A 28 1.74 -6.43 9.67
C ILE A 28 2.99 -5.72 9.15
N ASP A 29 4.00 -6.49 8.78
CA ASP A 29 5.27 -5.99 8.25
C ASP A 29 5.01 -5.44 6.83
N VAL A 30 4.58 -4.18 6.78
CA VAL A 30 4.12 -3.49 5.58
C VAL A 30 5.02 -2.29 5.32
N PHE A 31 5.56 -2.24 4.12
CA PHE A 31 6.17 -1.04 3.57
C PHE A 31 5.17 -0.37 2.64
N GLU A 32 4.85 0.90 2.86
CA GLU A 32 4.05 1.71 1.94
C GLU A 32 4.65 3.11 1.87
N LYS A 33 5.01 3.53 0.66
CA LYS A 33 5.48 4.89 0.37
C LYS A 33 4.83 5.41 -0.90
N PHE A 34 4.54 6.68 -0.91
CA PHE A 34 3.98 7.40 -2.05
C PHE A 34 4.60 8.79 -2.18
N GLU A 35 4.52 9.35 -3.37
CA GLU A 35 4.88 10.73 -3.70
C GLU A 35 3.63 11.49 -4.06
N SER A 36 3.46 12.69 -3.50
CA SER A 36 2.34 13.59 -3.80
C SER A 36 2.65 14.48 -5.01
N PHE A 37 1.62 14.76 -5.81
CA PHE A 37 1.76 15.57 -7.00
C PHE A 37 1.13 16.95 -6.79
N PRO A 38 1.91 18.04 -6.99
CA PRO A 38 1.39 19.40 -6.89
C PRO A 38 0.21 19.62 -7.85
N LYS A 39 -0.80 20.37 -7.40
CA LYS A 39 -2.02 20.67 -8.16
C LYS A 39 -2.83 19.43 -8.59
N ASN A 40 -2.56 18.26 -7.97
CA ASN A 40 -3.14 16.97 -8.35
C ASN A 40 -2.84 16.60 -9.83
N GLU A 41 -1.65 16.95 -10.31
CA GLU A 41 -1.19 16.72 -11.68
C GLU A 41 0.06 15.84 -11.68
N TRP A 42 -0.05 14.66 -12.28
CA TRP A 42 1.09 13.75 -12.43
C TRP A 42 1.73 13.92 -13.82
N HIS A 43 2.87 14.59 -13.86
CA HIS A 43 3.66 14.78 -15.07
C HIS A 43 4.48 13.54 -15.43
N VAL A 44 4.63 13.24 -16.71
CA VAL A 44 5.48 12.13 -17.23
C VAL A 44 6.92 12.24 -16.75
N SER A 45 7.43 13.48 -16.59
CA SER A 45 8.76 13.74 -16.07
C SER A 45 8.93 13.39 -14.60
N LYS A 46 7.83 13.27 -13.83
CA LYS A 46 7.86 12.94 -12.41
C LYS A 46 7.76 11.42 -12.25
N GLN A 47 8.91 10.77 -12.06
CA GLN A 47 9.05 9.32 -11.93
C GLN A 47 9.58 8.96 -10.53
N PRO A 48 8.72 8.94 -9.50
CA PRO A 48 9.16 8.67 -8.14
C PRO A 48 9.75 7.26 -8.00
N THR A 49 10.80 7.18 -7.17
CA THR A 49 11.50 5.92 -6.87
C THR A 49 11.43 5.65 -5.37
N PHE A 50 11.07 4.43 -5.01
CA PHE A 50 10.91 3.96 -3.64
C PHE A 50 11.85 2.79 -3.37
N SER A 51 12.63 2.88 -2.28
CA SER A 51 13.54 1.82 -1.86
C SER A 51 12.93 1.00 -0.73
N PHE A 52 12.96 -0.31 -0.87
CA PHE A 52 12.52 -1.29 0.12
C PHE A 52 13.63 -2.29 0.41
N GLU A 53 14.01 -2.46 1.69
CA GLU A 53 15.00 -3.44 2.10
C GLU A 53 14.34 -4.75 2.51
N VAL A 54 14.70 -5.84 1.84
CA VAL A 54 14.30 -7.20 2.20
C VAL A 54 15.31 -7.78 3.18
N LYS A 55 14.87 -8.05 4.41
CA LYS A 55 15.65 -8.71 5.47
C LYS A 55 15.24 -10.19 5.62
N ASP A 56 13.95 -10.46 5.53
CA ASP A 56 13.40 -11.81 5.68
C ASP A 56 13.22 -12.46 4.30
N THR A 57 14.10 -13.38 3.96
CA THR A 57 14.08 -14.13 2.70
C THR A 57 13.24 -15.40 2.77
N THR A 58 12.72 -15.76 3.94
CA THR A 58 11.84 -16.92 4.10
C THR A 58 10.40 -16.57 3.80
N ALA A 59 10.04 -15.30 3.98
CA ALA A 59 8.72 -14.76 3.64
C ALA A 59 8.53 -14.62 2.12
N ARG A 60 7.28 -14.62 1.72
CA ARG A 60 6.84 -14.21 0.38
C ARG A 60 6.16 -12.86 0.45
N TYR A 61 6.17 -12.11 -0.64
CA TYR A 61 5.72 -10.72 -0.66
C TYR A 61 4.72 -10.49 -1.77
N PHE A 62 3.66 -9.75 -1.47
CA PHE A 62 2.82 -9.11 -2.46
C PHE A 62 3.30 -7.68 -2.69
N ILE A 63 3.31 -7.26 -3.95
CA ILE A 63 3.65 -5.89 -4.33
C ILE A 63 2.39 -5.25 -4.90
N TYR A 64 2.10 -4.02 -4.46
CA TYR A 64 0.94 -3.25 -4.88
C TYR A 64 1.39 -1.91 -5.44
N PHE A 65 0.71 -1.48 -6.47
CA PHE A 65 0.67 -0.09 -6.86
C PHE A 65 -0.39 0.62 -5.99
N VAL A 66 -0.03 1.78 -5.48
CA VAL A 66 -0.92 2.62 -4.66
C VAL A 66 -1.18 3.90 -5.42
N ILE A 67 -2.45 4.30 -5.52
CA ILE A 67 -2.83 5.58 -6.13
C ILE A 67 -3.96 6.21 -5.33
N ARG A 68 -3.85 7.53 -5.14
CA ARG A 68 -4.91 8.38 -4.62
C ARG A 68 -5.31 9.36 -5.70
N HIS A 69 -6.61 9.42 -6.01
CA HIS A 69 -7.16 10.30 -7.04
C HIS A 69 -8.50 10.89 -6.57
N THR A 70 -8.96 11.96 -7.22
CA THR A 70 -10.30 12.49 -6.98
C THR A 70 -11.33 11.82 -7.91
N ASP A 71 -12.60 12.06 -7.66
CA ASP A 71 -13.72 11.65 -8.52
C ASP A 71 -13.67 12.30 -9.92
N ALA A 72 -12.93 13.42 -10.06
CA ALA A 72 -12.69 14.10 -11.33
C ALA A 72 -11.70 13.36 -12.25
N TYR A 73 -11.11 12.24 -11.80
CA TYR A 73 -10.25 11.40 -12.65
C TYR A 73 -11.07 10.82 -13.83
N LYS A 74 -10.58 11.01 -15.06
CA LYS A 74 -11.40 10.79 -16.28
C LYS A 74 -11.52 9.34 -16.72
N TYR A 75 -10.69 8.43 -16.21
CA TYR A 75 -10.55 7.08 -16.73
C TYR A 75 -10.93 6.04 -15.67
N ASN A 76 -11.45 4.90 -16.10
CA ASN A 76 -11.72 3.75 -15.22
C ASN A 76 -10.49 2.87 -14.95
N ASN A 77 -9.33 3.23 -15.52
CA ASN A 77 -8.06 2.52 -15.38
C ASN A 77 -6.88 3.50 -15.37
N ILE A 78 -5.70 2.98 -15.06
CA ILE A 78 -4.44 3.69 -15.26
C ILE A 78 -3.40 2.76 -15.88
N TRP A 79 -2.67 3.26 -16.87
CA TRP A 79 -1.48 2.63 -17.39
C TRP A 79 -0.24 3.21 -16.71
N VAL A 80 0.60 2.34 -16.16
CA VAL A 80 1.86 2.73 -15.51
C VAL A 80 3.00 1.82 -15.93
N ASN A 81 4.17 2.40 -16.12
CA ASN A 81 5.43 1.67 -16.20
C ASN A 81 5.97 1.50 -14.78
N ILE A 82 6.21 0.26 -14.38
CA ILE A 82 6.82 -0.07 -13.08
C ILE A 82 8.17 -0.73 -13.36
N SER A 83 9.23 -0.04 -12.98
CA SER A 83 10.61 -0.54 -13.07
C SER A 83 11.04 -1.03 -11.70
N THR A 84 11.46 -2.27 -11.61
CA THR A 84 12.01 -2.88 -10.39
C THR A 84 13.49 -3.17 -10.61
N GLN A 85 14.33 -2.62 -9.75
CA GLN A 85 15.76 -2.94 -9.70
C GLN A 85 16.04 -3.81 -8.49
N SER A 86 16.57 -5.01 -8.71
CA SER A 86 16.93 -5.96 -7.65
C SER A 86 18.24 -5.59 -6.97
N PRO A 87 18.57 -6.16 -5.80
CA PRO A 87 19.87 -5.98 -5.14
C PRO A 87 21.06 -6.42 -6.00
N ALA A 88 20.85 -7.35 -6.93
CA ALA A 88 21.87 -7.80 -7.90
C ALA A 88 22.06 -6.82 -9.08
N GLY A 89 21.38 -5.66 -9.07
CA GLY A 89 21.46 -4.66 -10.14
C GLY A 89 20.57 -4.95 -11.36
N THR A 90 19.90 -6.11 -11.42
CA THR A 90 18.98 -6.45 -12.53
C THR A 90 17.77 -5.53 -12.48
N LYS A 91 17.52 -4.82 -13.59
CA LYS A 91 16.36 -3.95 -13.78
C LYS A 91 15.36 -4.61 -14.72
N GLN A 92 14.10 -4.63 -14.31
CA GLN A 92 12.98 -5.09 -15.12
C GLN A 92 11.92 -3.99 -15.14
N THR A 93 11.35 -3.75 -16.31
CA THR A 93 10.26 -2.77 -16.48
C THR A 93 9.08 -3.47 -17.10
N GLN A 94 7.91 -3.25 -16.53
CA GLN A 94 6.63 -3.76 -17.04
C GLN A 94 5.63 -2.62 -17.19
N LEU A 95 4.92 -2.60 -18.30
CA LEU A 95 3.75 -1.76 -18.51
C LEU A 95 2.53 -2.51 -17.98
N VAL A 96 1.83 -1.93 -17.03
CA VAL A 96 0.64 -2.55 -16.42
C VAL A 96 -0.58 -1.66 -16.61
N ASN A 97 -1.72 -2.31 -16.88
CA ASN A 97 -3.04 -1.69 -16.91
C ASN A 97 -3.78 -2.05 -15.63
N LEU A 98 -4.09 -1.06 -14.81
CA LEU A 98 -4.68 -1.25 -13.49
C LEU A 98 -6.09 -0.65 -13.48
N LYS A 99 -7.08 -1.46 -13.12
CA LYS A 99 -8.49 -1.05 -13.06
C LYS A 99 -8.73 -0.23 -11.80
N LEU A 100 -9.31 0.97 -11.94
CA LEU A 100 -9.65 1.88 -10.84
C LEU A 100 -11.15 1.95 -10.59
N ALA A 101 -11.97 1.76 -11.63
CA ALA A 101 -13.41 1.78 -11.54
C ALA A 101 -14.08 0.63 -12.28
N ASP A 102 -15.30 0.33 -11.88
CA ASP A 102 -16.18 -0.61 -12.54
C ASP A 102 -17.45 0.12 -13.00
N ASN A 103 -17.95 -0.20 -14.21
CA ASN A 103 -19.11 0.50 -14.77
C ASN A 103 -20.40 0.34 -13.94
N THR A 104 -20.49 -0.70 -13.11
CA THR A 104 -21.64 -0.97 -12.25
C THR A 104 -21.43 -0.59 -10.79
N LYS A 105 -20.17 -0.68 -10.30
CA LYS A 105 -19.81 -0.44 -8.89
C LYS A 105 -19.19 0.93 -8.65
N GLY A 106 -18.84 1.67 -9.72
CA GLY A 106 -18.09 2.92 -9.59
C GLY A 106 -16.63 2.69 -9.23
N TRP A 107 -16.04 3.59 -8.45
CA TRP A 107 -14.66 3.50 -8.00
C TRP A 107 -14.44 2.30 -7.08
N LEU A 108 -13.36 1.54 -7.32
CA LEU A 108 -13.04 0.30 -6.59
C LEU A 108 -12.20 0.55 -5.34
N GLY A 109 -11.59 1.72 -5.22
CA GLY A 109 -10.80 2.13 -4.05
C GLY A 109 -11.67 2.45 -2.83
N ALA A 110 -11.03 2.56 -1.67
CA ALA A 110 -11.68 3.11 -0.48
C ALA A 110 -11.89 4.61 -0.68
N GLY A 111 -13.16 5.04 -0.64
CA GLY A 111 -13.56 6.45 -0.83
C GLY A 111 -13.77 7.16 0.48
N MET A 112 -13.40 8.44 0.53
CA MET A 112 -13.81 9.40 1.54
C MET A 112 -14.06 10.72 0.84
N ASP A 113 -15.32 11.16 0.84
CA ASP A 113 -15.82 12.30 0.07
C ASP A 113 -15.54 12.10 -1.45
N ASP A 114 -14.75 13.00 -2.05
CA ASP A 114 -14.37 12.98 -3.46
C ASP A 114 -13.01 12.31 -3.73
N ILE A 115 -12.36 11.73 -2.70
CA ILE A 115 -11.03 11.11 -2.80
C ILE A 115 -11.14 9.60 -2.70
N PHE A 116 -10.45 8.90 -3.61
CA PHE A 116 -10.38 7.44 -3.66
C PHE A 116 -8.95 6.95 -3.54
N ASP A 117 -8.75 6.00 -2.61
CA ASP A 117 -7.47 5.35 -2.29
C ASP A 117 -7.51 3.92 -2.81
N SER A 118 -6.66 3.59 -3.77
CA SER A 118 -6.61 2.26 -4.39
C SER A 118 -5.26 1.59 -4.16
N ARG A 119 -5.30 0.37 -3.63
CA ARG A 119 -4.15 -0.52 -3.48
C ARG A 119 -4.33 -1.71 -4.39
N ILE A 120 -3.65 -1.70 -5.54
CA ILE A 120 -3.87 -2.66 -6.61
C ILE A 120 -2.68 -3.59 -6.70
N LYS A 121 -2.93 -4.88 -6.52
CA LYS A 121 -1.91 -5.92 -6.58
C LYS A 121 -1.31 -6.00 -7.99
N ILE A 122 0.02 -5.89 -8.10
CA ILE A 122 0.75 -6.01 -9.38
C ILE A 122 1.44 -7.36 -9.54
N THR A 123 1.50 -8.16 -8.47
CA THR A 123 1.96 -9.55 -8.52
C THR A 123 0.77 -10.49 -8.41
N ASN A 124 0.62 -11.43 -9.35
CA ASN A 124 -0.49 -12.39 -9.35
C ASN A 124 -0.43 -13.37 -8.16
N ALA A 125 0.79 -13.72 -7.72
CA ALA A 125 1.07 -14.56 -6.57
C ALA A 125 2.14 -13.91 -5.69
N PRO A 126 2.27 -14.33 -4.41
CA PRO A 126 3.34 -13.84 -3.56
C PRO A 126 4.69 -14.30 -4.09
N VAL A 127 5.65 -13.39 -4.19
CA VAL A 127 6.98 -13.62 -4.75
C VAL A 127 8.03 -13.78 -3.65
N ALA A 128 8.99 -14.67 -3.87
CA ALA A 128 10.18 -14.77 -3.04
C ALA A 128 11.16 -13.66 -3.46
N LEU A 129 11.66 -12.90 -2.50
CA LEU A 129 12.62 -11.84 -2.73
C LEU A 129 13.96 -12.21 -2.07
N LYS A 130 15.07 -11.84 -2.72
CA LYS A 130 16.42 -12.00 -2.15
C LYS A 130 16.71 -10.88 -1.16
N ALA A 131 17.60 -11.12 -0.20
CA ALA A 131 18.02 -10.08 0.74
C ALA A 131 18.67 -8.89 0.01
N GLY A 132 18.44 -7.70 0.54
CA GLY A 132 19.00 -6.45 0.03
C GLY A 132 17.95 -5.44 -0.41
N VAL A 133 18.39 -4.35 -1.01
CA VAL A 133 17.54 -3.21 -1.38
C VAL A 133 16.98 -3.38 -2.79
N TYR A 134 15.67 -3.28 -2.90
CA TYR A 134 14.92 -3.16 -4.15
C TYR A 134 14.52 -1.70 -4.36
N ASN A 135 14.68 -1.21 -5.59
CA ASN A 135 14.19 0.11 -5.99
C ASN A 135 13.04 -0.06 -6.97
N PHE A 136 11.91 0.59 -6.67
CA PHE A 136 10.73 0.62 -7.51
C PHE A 136 10.57 2.04 -8.06
N THR A 137 10.68 2.19 -9.38
CA THR A 137 10.39 3.47 -10.06
C THR A 137 9.07 3.33 -10.79
N ILE A 138 8.17 4.29 -10.60
CA ILE A 138 6.87 4.33 -11.27
C ILE A 138 6.77 5.55 -12.17
N ALA A 139 6.17 5.37 -13.35
CA ALA A 139 5.92 6.43 -14.31
C ALA A 139 4.52 6.25 -14.93
N GLN A 140 3.75 7.33 -15.00
CA GLN A 140 2.47 7.27 -15.71
C GLN A 140 2.71 7.04 -17.21
N ALA A 141 1.82 6.28 -17.86
CA ALA A 141 1.85 5.95 -19.28
C ALA A 141 0.48 6.20 -19.95
N MET A 142 -0.23 7.21 -19.44
CA MET A 142 -1.49 7.68 -19.98
C MET A 142 -1.24 8.67 -21.14
N ARG A 143 -2.29 9.00 -21.87
CA ARG A 143 -2.21 9.96 -23.00
C ARG A 143 -2.15 11.41 -22.54
N ASP A 144 -2.76 11.69 -21.39
CA ASP A 144 -2.84 13.05 -20.85
C ASP A 144 -1.53 13.47 -20.21
N GLU A 145 -1.07 14.70 -20.49
CA GLU A 145 0.12 15.32 -19.91
C GLU A 145 -0.20 16.78 -19.54
N PRO A 146 -0.28 17.13 -18.27
CA PRO A 146 -0.21 16.23 -17.11
C PRO A 146 -1.45 15.35 -16.96
N LEU A 147 -1.30 14.21 -16.29
CA LEU A 147 -2.42 13.38 -15.86
C LEU A 147 -3.09 14.05 -14.66
N ALA A 148 -4.25 14.65 -14.88
CA ALA A 148 -4.97 15.43 -13.89
C ALA A 148 -5.72 14.54 -12.88
N ALA A 149 -6.09 15.14 -11.73
CA ALA A 149 -6.87 14.55 -10.65
C ALA A 149 -6.16 13.38 -9.92
N VAL A 150 -4.83 13.26 -10.03
CA VAL A 150 -4.01 12.30 -9.29
C VAL A 150 -3.27 13.02 -8.17
N LEU A 151 -3.62 12.73 -6.91
CA LEU A 151 -3.04 13.35 -5.72
C LEU A 151 -1.67 12.76 -5.38
N SER A 152 -1.56 11.42 -5.47
CA SER A 152 -0.32 10.72 -5.17
C SER A 152 -0.29 9.34 -5.82
N ALA A 153 0.92 8.81 -6.02
CA ALA A 153 1.14 7.43 -6.43
C ALA A 153 2.34 6.83 -5.69
N GLY A 154 2.34 5.51 -5.52
CA GLY A 154 3.33 4.83 -4.71
C GLY A 154 3.39 3.33 -4.86
N ILE A 155 4.19 2.72 -3.99
CA ILE A 155 4.38 1.27 -3.88
C ILE A 155 4.12 0.83 -2.44
N ARG A 156 3.42 -0.30 -2.31
CA ARG A 156 3.26 -1.05 -1.07
C ARG A 156 3.84 -2.45 -1.25
N VAL A 157 4.61 -2.89 -0.27
CA VAL A 157 5.13 -4.26 -0.18
C VAL A 157 4.63 -4.86 1.12
N GLU A 158 4.01 -6.02 1.05
CA GLU A 158 3.37 -6.68 2.18
C GLU A 158 3.77 -8.14 2.24
N LYS A 159 4.13 -8.65 3.41
CA LYS A 159 4.35 -10.08 3.59
C LYS A 159 3.03 -10.83 3.36
N ALA A 160 3.09 -11.89 2.57
CA ALA A 160 1.97 -12.81 2.46
C ALA A 160 1.76 -13.51 3.81
N ALA A 161 0.49 -13.68 4.19
CA ALA A 161 0.17 -14.53 5.32
C ALA A 161 0.67 -15.97 5.06
N PRO A 162 1.13 -16.67 6.11
CA PRO A 162 1.58 -18.05 6.02
C PRO A 162 0.47 -19.00 5.58
#